data_864f5a6c1a3a89bb416bcaff359d4a40
#
_entry.id   864f5a6c1a3a89bb416bcaff359d4a40
#
_cell.length_a   1.000
_cell.length_b   1.000
_cell.length_c   1.000
_cell.angle_alpha   90.00
_cell.angle_beta   90.00
_cell.angle_gamma   90.00
#
_symmetry.space_group_name_H-M   'P 1'
#
loop_
_entity.id
_entity.type
_entity.pdbx_description
1 polymer ?
#
loop_
_entity_poly.entity_id
_entity_poly.type
_entity_poly.pdbx_seq_one_letter_code
_entity_poly.pdbx_strand_id
1 'polypeptide(L)'
;MYTYIDKGLFTARNVDLKRQAKFKPRKCHKTQIKDREVFTNRTYADFCSLELNSYVQMDTVKSSRDSQKTLLTMIFTEEKLFLAFLINRCTKGAVRAVFNRLEKRMGTYEFTSVFENILTDRGSEFGNPEELETGITGIQRSSIYYCDPMRSGQKGTIERAHTMLRMILPKGTSFEFLTQWDVNLIVNHINSTPREILDGKTPYDAALETLGEDVLKAFQLKPISPDEVNLTPKLIRFKK
;
A
#
# COMPACT_ATOMS: atom_id res chain seq x y z
N MET A 1 -12.88 -30.07 -3.24
CA MET A 1 -13.80 -29.78 -2.11
C MET A 1 -14.90 -28.80 -2.53
N TYR A 2 -14.63 -27.59 -3.01
CA TYR A 2 -15.65 -26.59 -3.39
C TYR A 2 -16.64 -27.10 -4.45
N THR A 3 -16.18 -27.84 -5.46
CA THR A 3 -17.02 -28.45 -6.50
C THR A 3 -18.05 -29.45 -5.95
N TYR A 4 -17.73 -30.12 -4.85
CA TYR A 4 -18.65 -31.05 -4.19
C TYR A 4 -19.68 -30.33 -3.32
N ILE A 5 -19.33 -29.18 -2.75
CA ILE A 5 -20.25 -28.30 -2.02
C ILE A 5 -21.24 -27.67 -3.01
N ASP A 6 -20.78 -27.23 -4.19
CA ASP A 6 -21.64 -26.70 -5.25
C ASP A 6 -22.64 -27.76 -5.75
N LYS A 7 -22.23 -29.02 -5.76
CA LYS A 7 -23.10 -30.15 -6.15
C LYS A 7 -24.00 -30.65 -5.00
N GLY A 8 -23.91 -30.03 -3.81
CA GLY A 8 -24.76 -30.40 -2.66
C GLY A 8 -24.45 -31.77 -2.05
N LEU A 9 -23.22 -32.29 -2.26
CA LEU A 9 -22.78 -33.58 -1.74
C LEU A 9 -22.32 -33.53 -0.27
N PHE A 10 -22.29 -32.36 0.32
CA PHE A 10 -21.96 -32.12 1.75
C PHE A 10 -23.12 -31.38 2.42
N THR A 11 -23.22 -31.53 3.74
CA THR A 11 -24.13 -30.75 4.58
C THR A 11 -23.75 -29.26 4.59
N ALA A 12 -22.46 -28.95 4.42
CA ALA A 12 -21.98 -27.56 4.23
C ALA A 12 -22.43 -27.02 2.86
N ARG A 13 -22.97 -25.81 2.85
CA ARG A 13 -23.41 -25.09 1.65
C ARG A 13 -22.47 -23.90 1.35
N ASN A 14 -22.60 -23.33 0.16
CA ASN A 14 -21.81 -22.15 -0.23
C ASN A 14 -21.93 -20.97 0.72
N VAL A 15 -23.06 -20.85 1.43
CA VAL A 15 -23.32 -19.85 2.48
C VAL A 15 -22.38 -20.02 3.67
N ASP A 16 -21.94 -21.23 3.99
CA ASP A 16 -21.08 -21.56 5.13
C ASP A 16 -19.59 -21.31 4.84
N LEU A 17 -19.23 -21.00 3.58
CA LEU A 17 -17.86 -20.78 3.17
C LEU A 17 -17.39 -19.36 3.48
N LYS A 18 -16.13 -19.22 3.93
CA LYS A 18 -15.49 -17.92 4.19
C LYS A 18 -15.45 -17.01 2.94
N ARG A 19 -15.39 -17.59 1.74
CA ARG A 19 -15.49 -16.88 0.45
C ARG A 19 -16.81 -17.25 -0.19
N GLN A 20 -17.81 -16.48 0.13
CA GLN A 20 -19.15 -16.68 -0.40
C GLN A 20 -19.28 -16.29 -1.87
N ALA A 21 -20.27 -16.94 -2.49
CA ALA A 21 -20.78 -16.85 -3.84
C ALA A 21 -20.46 -15.57 -4.63
N LYS A 22 -20.17 -15.75 -5.89
CA LYS A 22 -20.08 -14.70 -6.91
C LYS A 22 -21.40 -13.96 -6.99
N PHE A 23 -21.48 -12.76 -6.42
CA PHE A 23 -22.57 -11.84 -6.71
C PHE A 23 -22.58 -11.53 -8.20
N LYS A 24 -23.77 -11.47 -8.81
CA LYS A 24 -23.92 -10.93 -10.17
C LYS A 24 -23.25 -9.56 -10.20
N PRO A 25 -22.32 -9.32 -11.13
CA PRO A 25 -21.67 -8.01 -11.22
C PRO A 25 -22.77 -6.96 -11.42
N ARG A 26 -22.75 -5.90 -10.60
CA ARG A 26 -23.59 -4.73 -10.84
C ARG A 26 -23.32 -4.24 -12.25
N LYS A 27 -24.38 -3.96 -13.03
CA LYS A 27 -24.24 -3.27 -14.31
C LYS A 27 -23.49 -1.97 -14.04
N CYS A 28 -22.20 -1.94 -14.36
CA CYS A 28 -21.43 -0.69 -14.33
C CYS A 28 -22.01 0.21 -15.43
N HIS A 29 -22.55 1.36 -15.02
CA HIS A 29 -22.69 2.45 -15.97
C HIS A 29 -21.27 2.78 -16.45
N LYS A 30 -21.03 2.67 -17.76
CA LYS A 30 -19.79 3.11 -18.38
C LYS A 30 -19.73 4.64 -18.25
N THR A 31 -19.18 5.11 -17.15
CA THR A 31 -18.77 6.51 -17.03
C THR A 31 -17.63 6.68 -18.01
N GLN A 32 -17.80 7.53 -19.03
CA GLN A 32 -16.68 7.90 -19.88
C GLN A 32 -15.65 8.61 -18.99
N ILE A 33 -14.57 7.91 -18.70
CA ILE A 33 -13.46 8.49 -17.95
C ILE A 33 -12.74 9.39 -18.93
N LYS A 34 -12.98 10.70 -18.85
CA LYS A 34 -12.22 11.69 -19.61
C LYS A 34 -10.78 11.63 -19.10
N ASP A 35 -9.85 11.32 -19.99
CA ASP A 35 -8.43 11.46 -19.69
C ASP A 35 -8.17 12.93 -19.36
N ARG A 36 -7.63 13.18 -18.17
CA ARG A 36 -7.22 14.52 -17.77
C ARG A 36 -5.82 14.76 -18.33
N GLU A 37 -5.54 15.97 -18.78
CA GLU A 37 -4.21 16.39 -19.24
C GLU A 37 -3.09 16.07 -18.24
N VAL A 38 -3.42 16.10 -16.96
CA VAL A 38 -2.53 15.73 -15.84
C VAL A 38 -1.91 14.34 -15.98
N PHE A 39 -2.56 13.41 -16.70
CA PHE A 39 -2.05 12.03 -16.87
C PHE A 39 -1.26 11.85 -18.18
N THR A 40 -1.08 12.89 -18.97
CA THR A 40 -0.26 12.85 -20.20
C THR A 40 1.18 12.54 -19.86
N ASN A 41 1.79 11.60 -20.57
CA ASN A 41 3.14 11.08 -20.33
C ASN A 41 3.34 10.40 -18.93
N ARG A 42 2.24 10.04 -18.27
CA ARG A 42 2.23 9.37 -16.96
C ARG A 42 1.30 8.15 -16.95
N THR A 43 0.98 7.61 -18.11
CA THR A 43 0.09 6.46 -18.25
C THR A 43 0.80 5.17 -17.83
N TYR A 44 0.03 4.10 -17.64
CA TYR A 44 0.61 2.78 -17.40
C TYR A 44 1.48 2.30 -18.58
N ALA A 45 1.14 2.68 -19.81
CA ALA A 45 1.96 2.38 -20.98
C ALA A 45 3.32 3.09 -20.92
N ASP A 46 3.34 4.37 -20.55
CA ASP A 46 4.58 5.13 -20.34
C ASP A 46 5.43 4.48 -19.23
N PHE A 47 4.78 4.06 -18.13
CA PHE A 47 5.45 3.35 -17.06
C PHE A 47 6.09 2.03 -17.52
N CYS A 48 5.36 1.21 -18.29
CA CYS A 48 5.88 -0.06 -18.80
C CYS A 48 7.06 0.12 -19.76
N SER A 49 7.12 1.24 -20.49
CA SER A 49 8.24 1.53 -21.40
C SER A 49 9.57 1.78 -20.69
N LEU A 50 9.54 2.01 -19.37
CA LEU A 50 10.75 2.20 -18.56
C LEU A 50 11.46 0.88 -18.22
N GLU A 51 10.79 -0.26 -18.38
CA GLU A 51 11.31 -1.61 -18.09
C GLU A 51 11.97 -1.74 -16.71
N LEU A 52 11.36 -1.12 -15.68
CA LEU A 52 11.90 -1.04 -14.33
C LEU A 52 11.81 -2.38 -13.60
N ASN A 53 12.90 -2.80 -12.96
CA ASN A 53 12.93 -3.93 -12.05
C ASN A 53 12.40 -3.58 -10.67
N SER A 54 12.72 -2.38 -10.17
CA SER A 54 12.31 -1.87 -8.87
C SER A 54 11.56 -0.54 -9.01
N TYR A 55 10.47 -0.42 -8.27
CA TYR A 55 9.65 0.80 -8.17
C TYR A 55 8.74 0.71 -6.94
N VAL A 56 8.13 1.81 -6.59
CA VAL A 56 7.20 1.87 -5.47
C VAL A 56 5.75 1.84 -5.99
N GLN A 57 4.92 0.96 -5.44
CA GLN A 57 3.47 1.06 -5.62
C GLN A 57 2.87 1.82 -4.45
N MET A 58 1.93 2.72 -4.74
CA MET A 58 1.26 3.55 -3.74
C MET A 58 -0.26 3.41 -3.85
N ASP A 59 -0.93 3.39 -2.69
CA ASP A 59 -2.38 3.27 -2.59
C ASP A 59 -2.90 3.86 -1.26
N THR A 60 -4.21 3.94 -1.10
CA THR A 60 -4.83 4.30 0.17
C THR A 60 -5.75 3.21 0.70
N VAL A 61 -5.70 2.98 2.00
CA VAL A 61 -6.59 2.04 2.70
C VAL A 61 -7.53 2.83 3.59
N LYS A 62 -8.82 2.82 3.21
CA LYS A 62 -9.86 3.55 3.95
C LYS A 62 -10.25 2.83 5.24
N SER A 63 -10.56 3.63 6.24
CA SER A 63 -11.17 3.26 7.51
C SER A 63 -12.64 2.82 7.35
N SER A 64 -13.31 2.52 8.47
CA SER A 64 -14.77 2.43 8.54
C SER A 64 -15.43 3.77 8.15
N ARG A 65 -16.75 3.74 7.92
CA ARG A 65 -17.50 4.92 7.43
C ARG A 65 -17.56 6.08 8.41
N ASP A 66 -17.37 5.80 9.68
CA ASP A 66 -17.43 6.74 10.81
C ASP A 66 -16.10 7.45 11.09
N SER A 67 -15.04 7.11 10.39
CA SER A 67 -13.74 7.77 10.51
C SER A 67 -13.24 8.30 9.18
N GLN A 68 -12.68 9.50 9.20
CA GLN A 68 -12.05 10.13 8.03
C GLN A 68 -10.58 9.74 7.87
N LYS A 69 -9.98 9.12 8.92
CA LYS A 69 -8.58 8.68 8.86
C LYS A 69 -8.39 7.60 7.80
N THR A 70 -7.26 7.66 7.14
CA THR A 70 -6.89 6.77 6.04
C THR A 70 -5.43 6.40 6.20
N LEU A 71 -5.04 5.22 5.76
CA LEU A 71 -3.63 4.86 5.63
C LEU A 71 -3.18 5.12 4.19
N LEU A 72 -2.18 5.98 4.02
CA LEU A 72 -1.38 6.01 2.81
C LEU A 72 -0.40 4.85 2.89
N THR A 73 -0.43 3.96 1.92
CA THR A 73 0.40 2.76 1.88
C THR A 73 1.32 2.79 0.68
N MET A 74 2.53 2.29 0.86
CA MET A 74 3.54 2.15 -0.18
C MET A 74 4.18 0.78 -0.06
N ILE A 75 4.61 0.21 -1.18
CA ILE A 75 5.39 -1.02 -1.20
C ILE A 75 6.50 -0.92 -2.24
N PHE A 76 7.70 -1.23 -1.83
CA PHE A 76 8.84 -1.44 -2.71
C PHE A 76 8.71 -2.79 -3.38
N THR A 77 8.68 -2.80 -4.71
CA THR A 77 8.31 -4.02 -5.46
C THR A 77 9.40 -5.08 -5.47
N GLU A 78 10.65 -4.72 -5.30
CA GLU A 78 11.79 -5.63 -5.22
C GLU A 78 11.85 -6.26 -3.82
N GLU A 79 12.00 -5.48 -2.77
CA GLU A 79 12.18 -5.93 -1.38
C GLU A 79 10.88 -6.40 -0.72
N LYS A 80 9.74 -6.13 -1.34
CA LYS A 80 8.41 -6.32 -0.75
C LYS A 80 8.22 -5.53 0.56
N LEU A 81 9.06 -4.50 0.78
CA LEU A 81 9.00 -3.64 1.96
C LEU A 81 7.74 -2.80 1.93
N PHE A 82 6.91 -2.99 2.94
CA PHE A 82 5.64 -2.30 3.09
C PHE A 82 5.77 -1.12 4.05
N LEU A 83 5.24 0.03 3.65
CA LEU A 83 5.12 1.22 4.50
C LEU A 83 3.66 1.65 4.61
N ALA A 84 3.30 2.21 5.76
CA ALA A 84 1.99 2.82 5.96
C ALA A 84 2.09 4.09 6.81
N PHE A 85 1.34 5.11 6.42
CA PHE A 85 1.29 6.40 7.10
C PHE A 85 -0.15 6.77 7.40
N LEU A 86 -0.43 7.09 8.66
CA LEU A 86 -1.74 7.54 9.08
C LEU A 86 -1.94 9.00 8.67
N ILE A 87 -2.98 9.25 7.88
CA ILE A 87 -3.40 10.59 7.47
C ILE A 87 -4.81 10.86 7.98
N ASN A 88 -5.06 12.07 8.50
CA ASN A 88 -6.35 12.42 9.10
C ASN A 88 -7.47 12.52 8.06
N ARG A 89 -7.14 12.92 6.85
CA ARG A 89 -8.07 13.00 5.70
C ARG A 89 -7.34 12.60 4.42
N CYS A 90 -8.04 11.88 3.56
CA CYS A 90 -7.53 11.46 2.25
C CYS A 90 -7.53 12.65 1.28
N THR A 91 -6.49 13.49 1.34
CA THR A 91 -6.36 14.71 0.51
C THR A 91 -4.97 14.77 -0.13
N LYS A 92 -4.85 15.50 -1.25
CA LYS A 92 -3.57 15.77 -1.93
C LYS A 92 -2.52 16.36 -0.98
N GLY A 93 -2.92 17.35 -0.17
CA GLY A 93 -2.04 17.99 0.81
C GLY A 93 -1.55 17.04 1.89
N ALA A 94 -2.39 16.08 2.35
CA ALA A 94 -1.98 15.09 3.34
C ALA A 94 -0.94 14.10 2.75
N VAL A 95 -1.13 13.66 1.51
CA VAL A 95 -0.14 12.82 0.81
C VAL A 95 1.18 13.57 0.62
N ARG A 96 1.13 14.81 0.11
CA ARG A 96 2.31 15.66 -0.02
C ARG A 96 3.05 15.87 1.31
N ALA A 97 2.31 16.05 2.42
CA ALA A 97 2.91 16.20 3.74
C ALA A 97 3.68 14.96 4.19
N VAL A 98 3.23 13.74 3.81
CA VAL A 98 3.98 12.50 4.06
C VAL A 98 5.29 12.51 3.28
N PHE A 99 5.25 12.83 1.98
CA PHE A 99 6.46 12.93 1.14
C PHE A 99 7.45 13.94 1.71
N ASN A 100 6.99 15.14 2.04
CA ASN A 100 7.85 16.19 2.61
C ASN A 100 8.48 15.77 3.95
N ARG A 101 7.74 15.03 4.77
CA ARG A 101 8.25 14.50 6.05
C ARG A 101 9.33 13.44 5.83
N LEU A 102 9.15 12.55 4.87
CA LEU A 102 10.15 11.55 4.52
C LEU A 102 11.41 12.18 3.94
N GLU A 103 11.25 13.11 2.99
CA GLU A 103 12.37 13.86 2.41
C GLU A 103 13.17 14.63 3.46
N LYS A 104 12.48 15.26 4.44
CA LYS A 104 13.16 15.94 5.57
C LYS A 104 13.98 14.99 6.43
N ARG A 105 13.56 13.72 6.57
CA ARG A 105 14.25 12.74 7.42
C ARG A 105 15.47 12.14 6.77
N MET A 106 15.40 11.88 5.49
CA MET A 106 16.47 11.17 4.76
C MET A 106 17.31 12.08 3.88
N GLY A 107 16.87 13.33 3.63
CA GLY A 107 17.49 14.23 2.67
C GLY A 107 16.95 14.06 1.26
N THR A 108 17.07 15.11 0.43
CA THR A 108 16.50 15.10 -0.94
C THR A 108 17.17 14.06 -1.83
N TYR A 109 18.49 13.92 -1.75
CA TYR A 109 19.23 12.96 -2.59
C TYR A 109 18.78 11.52 -2.31
N GLU A 110 18.79 11.10 -1.05
CA GLU A 110 18.38 9.76 -0.64
C GLU A 110 16.91 9.50 -0.96
N PHE A 111 16.04 10.50 -0.70
CA PHE A 111 14.62 10.39 -1.08
C PHE A 111 14.45 10.15 -2.57
N THR A 112 15.17 10.89 -3.41
CA THR A 112 15.08 10.76 -4.87
C THR A 112 15.54 9.38 -5.33
N SER A 113 16.63 8.85 -4.77
CA SER A 113 17.13 7.51 -5.08
C SER A 113 16.11 6.41 -4.71
N VAL A 114 15.50 6.54 -3.52
CA VAL A 114 14.59 5.53 -2.96
C VAL A 114 13.19 5.58 -3.57
N PHE A 115 12.70 6.78 -3.93
CA PHE A 115 11.36 7.02 -4.46
C PHE A 115 11.35 7.53 -5.90
N GLU A 116 12.30 7.12 -6.71
CA GLU A 116 12.47 7.60 -8.09
C GLU A 116 11.21 7.42 -8.93
N ASN A 117 10.64 6.22 -8.94
CA ASN A 117 9.47 5.89 -9.76
C ASN A 117 8.35 5.31 -8.90
N ILE A 118 7.17 5.92 -8.96
CA ILE A 118 6.02 5.55 -8.16
C ILE A 118 4.81 5.29 -9.06
N LEU A 119 4.21 4.10 -8.93
CA LEU A 119 2.99 3.71 -9.61
C LEU A 119 1.79 3.79 -8.66
N THR A 120 0.75 4.53 -9.03
CA THR A 120 -0.46 4.69 -8.23
C THR A 120 -1.74 4.58 -9.07
N ASP A 121 -2.91 4.62 -8.44
CA ASP A 121 -4.17 4.76 -9.18
C ASP A 121 -4.50 6.24 -9.44
N ARG A 122 -5.62 6.47 -10.15
CA ARG A 122 -6.11 7.82 -10.46
C ARG A 122 -6.98 8.39 -9.33
N GLY A 123 -6.67 8.06 -8.07
CA GLY A 123 -7.36 8.61 -6.90
C GLY A 123 -7.26 10.14 -6.85
N SER A 124 -8.29 10.79 -6.29
CA SER A 124 -8.31 12.26 -6.19
C SER A 124 -7.16 12.80 -5.35
N GLU A 125 -6.71 12.02 -4.38
CA GLU A 125 -5.58 12.32 -3.49
C GLU A 125 -4.23 12.32 -4.21
N PHE A 126 -4.13 11.63 -5.34
CA PHE A 126 -2.93 11.56 -6.19
C PHE A 126 -3.03 12.44 -7.45
N GLY A 127 -4.14 13.18 -7.61
CA GLY A 127 -4.46 13.92 -8.83
C GLY A 127 -3.70 15.24 -9.01
N ASN A 128 -2.57 15.44 -8.34
CA ASN A 128 -1.64 16.55 -8.55
C ASN A 128 -0.20 16.04 -8.50
N PRO A 129 0.27 15.36 -9.58
CA PRO A 129 1.60 14.76 -9.61
C PRO A 129 2.72 15.77 -9.42
N GLU A 130 2.62 16.95 -10.00
CA GLU A 130 3.65 17.98 -9.93
C GLU A 130 4.00 18.36 -8.48
N GLU A 131 2.98 18.47 -7.60
CA GLU A 131 3.23 18.74 -6.19
C GLU A 131 3.87 17.57 -5.43
N LEU A 132 3.66 16.34 -5.88
CA LEU A 132 4.30 15.15 -5.32
C LEU A 132 5.72 14.99 -5.85
N GLU A 133 5.92 15.26 -7.12
CA GLU A 133 7.20 15.16 -7.83
C GLU A 133 8.18 16.26 -7.43
N THR A 134 7.68 17.43 -7.01
CA THR A 134 8.53 18.56 -6.58
C THR A 134 8.85 18.44 -5.10
N GLY A 135 10.15 18.37 -4.79
CA GLY A 135 10.68 18.31 -3.44
C GLY A 135 10.59 19.64 -2.68
N ILE A 136 11.00 19.62 -1.41
CA ILE A 136 11.01 20.80 -0.52
C ILE A 136 11.96 21.88 -1.05
N THR A 137 13.01 21.47 -1.73
CA THR A 137 14.02 22.36 -2.33
C THR A 137 13.62 22.88 -3.72
N GLY A 138 12.45 22.48 -4.25
CA GLY A 138 12.01 22.79 -5.60
C GLY A 138 12.61 21.91 -6.69
N ILE A 139 13.45 20.93 -6.31
CA ILE A 139 14.03 19.94 -7.23
C ILE A 139 13.07 18.78 -7.41
N GLN A 140 13.04 18.17 -8.60
CA GLN A 140 12.28 16.94 -8.84
C GLN A 140 12.83 15.82 -7.96
N ARG A 141 11.92 15.15 -7.20
CA ARG A 141 12.26 14.08 -6.26
C ARG A 141 11.70 12.72 -6.64
N SER A 142 10.73 12.66 -7.54
CA SER A 142 10.06 11.42 -7.96
C SER A 142 9.42 11.60 -9.32
N SER A 143 9.06 10.49 -9.96
CA SER A 143 8.19 10.44 -11.13
C SER A 143 6.95 9.62 -10.81
N ILE A 144 5.75 10.19 -11.01
CA ILE A 144 4.48 9.55 -10.67
C ILE A 144 3.80 9.03 -11.92
N TYR A 145 3.48 7.75 -11.93
CA TYR A 145 2.75 7.07 -13.00
C TYR A 145 1.42 6.53 -12.50
N TYR A 146 0.46 6.38 -13.42
CA TYR A 146 -0.90 6.01 -13.08
C TYR A 146 -1.34 4.74 -13.78
N CYS A 147 -1.93 3.83 -13.00
CA CYS A 147 -2.61 2.66 -13.54
C CYS A 147 -3.80 3.06 -14.42
N ASP A 148 -4.16 2.17 -15.33
CA ASP A 148 -5.38 2.30 -16.11
C ASP A 148 -6.60 2.25 -15.18
N PRO A 149 -7.67 2.97 -15.51
CA PRO A 149 -8.90 2.92 -14.73
C PRO A 149 -9.45 1.50 -14.63
N MET A 150 -9.85 1.11 -13.42
CA MET A 150 -10.43 -0.21 -13.11
C MET A 150 -9.51 -1.42 -13.38
N ARG A 151 -8.21 -1.21 -13.49
CA ARG A 151 -7.19 -2.25 -13.67
C ARG A 151 -6.37 -2.46 -12.39
N SER A 152 -7.03 -2.93 -11.32
CA SER A 152 -6.38 -3.18 -10.02
C SER A 152 -5.20 -4.15 -10.10
N GLY A 153 -5.25 -5.13 -10.99
CA GLY A 153 -4.16 -6.09 -11.19
C GLY A 153 -2.81 -5.49 -11.56
N GLN A 154 -2.76 -4.23 -12.03
CA GLN A 154 -1.53 -3.50 -12.31
C GLN A 154 -0.75 -3.12 -11.03
N LYS A 155 -1.40 -3.20 -9.85
CA LYS A 155 -0.81 -2.98 -8.52
C LYS A 155 -0.85 -4.24 -7.64
N GLY A 156 -0.62 -5.41 -8.21
CA GLY A 156 -0.78 -6.70 -7.51
C GLY A 156 0.11 -6.86 -6.27
N THR A 157 1.27 -6.22 -6.21
CA THR A 157 2.18 -6.33 -5.06
C THR A 157 1.59 -5.64 -3.84
N ILE A 158 1.08 -4.41 -3.96
CA ILE A 158 0.47 -3.70 -2.82
C ILE A 158 -0.85 -4.33 -2.39
N GLU A 159 -1.62 -4.92 -3.30
CA GLU A 159 -2.85 -5.65 -2.95
C GLU A 159 -2.57 -6.87 -2.07
N ARG A 160 -1.47 -7.59 -2.33
CA ARG A 160 -1.02 -8.69 -1.47
C ARG A 160 -0.61 -8.19 -0.07
N ALA A 161 0.09 -7.07 0.02
CA ALA A 161 0.42 -6.45 1.30
C ALA A 161 -0.83 -5.99 2.07
N HIS A 162 -1.82 -5.45 1.36
CA HIS A 162 -3.12 -5.11 1.95
C HIS A 162 -3.84 -6.34 2.52
N THR A 163 -3.67 -7.51 1.92
CA THR A 163 -4.23 -8.75 2.48
C THR A 163 -3.65 -9.04 3.87
N MET A 164 -2.35 -8.85 4.08
CA MET A 164 -1.71 -9.02 5.39
C MET A 164 -2.12 -7.90 6.36
N LEU A 165 -2.17 -6.66 5.90
CA LEU A 165 -2.70 -5.56 6.70
C LEU A 165 -4.13 -5.86 7.20
N ARG A 166 -4.96 -6.49 6.36
CA ARG A 166 -6.34 -6.86 6.69
C ARG A 166 -6.46 -8.05 7.65
N MET A 167 -5.41 -8.82 7.87
CA MET A 167 -5.36 -9.80 8.97
C MET A 167 -5.33 -9.10 10.33
N ILE A 168 -4.64 -7.95 10.42
CA ILE A 168 -4.51 -7.15 11.65
C ILE A 168 -5.65 -6.14 11.77
N LEU A 169 -5.96 -5.44 10.67
CA LEU A 169 -7.04 -4.44 10.57
C LEU A 169 -8.12 -4.91 9.59
N PRO A 170 -9.08 -5.76 10.01
CA PRO A 170 -10.16 -6.23 9.15
C PRO A 170 -10.95 -5.09 8.49
N LYS A 171 -11.65 -5.39 7.39
CA LYS A 171 -12.54 -4.41 6.76
C LYS A 171 -13.59 -3.93 7.75
N GLY A 172 -13.81 -2.62 7.81
CA GLY A 172 -14.75 -2.00 8.75
C GLY A 172 -14.13 -1.61 10.09
N THR A 173 -12.83 -1.90 10.32
CA THR A 173 -12.13 -1.38 11.51
C THR A 173 -12.00 0.13 11.42
N SER A 174 -12.38 0.84 12.48
CA SER A 174 -12.17 2.28 12.60
C SER A 174 -10.71 2.61 12.88
N PHE A 175 -10.16 3.58 12.15
CA PHE A 175 -8.80 4.08 12.37
C PHE A 175 -8.77 5.29 13.31
N GLU A 176 -9.92 5.67 13.89
CA GLU A 176 -10.02 6.88 14.70
C GLU A 176 -9.06 6.88 15.90
N PHE A 177 -8.93 5.72 16.53
CA PHE A 177 -8.07 5.55 17.71
C PHE A 177 -6.64 5.14 17.38
N LEU A 178 -6.31 4.91 16.09
CA LEU A 178 -4.94 4.59 15.70
C LEU A 178 -4.05 5.84 15.77
N THR A 179 -2.83 5.60 16.21
CA THR A 179 -1.70 6.52 16.13
C THR A 179 -0.70 6.06 15.07
N GLN A 180 0.23 6.94 14.66
CA GLN A 180 1.29 6.51 13.75
C GLN A 180 2.18 5.44 14.40
N TRP A 181 2.31 5.43 15.72
CA TRP A 181 3.05 4.40 16.45
C TRP A 181 2.42 3.02 16.27
N ASP A 182 1.08 2.92 16.39
CA ASP A 182 0.35 1.68 16.15
C ASP A 182 0.53 1.20 14.71
N VAL A 183 0.50 2.13 13.75
CA VAL A 183 0.72 1.81 12.34
C VAL A 183 2.15 1.31 12.10
N ASN A 184 3.16 1.95 12.71
CA ASN A 184 4.55 1.50 12.61
C ASN A 184 4.72 0.10 13.22
N LEU A 185 4.05 -0.21 14.33
CA LEU A 185 4.06 -1.54 14.93
C LEU A 185 3.50 -2.59 13.93
N ILE A 186 2.35 -2.30 13.32
CA ILE A 186 1.75 -3.18 12.29
C ILE A 186 2.72 -3.41 11.13
N VAL A 187 3.31 -2.34 10.62
CA VAL A 187 4.26 -2.37 9.51
C VAL A 187 5.49 -3.21 9.86
N ASN A 188 6.02 -3.08 11.07
CA ASN A 188 7.16 -3.87 11.54
C ASN A 188 6.84 -5.37 11.55
N HIS A 189 5.67 -5.78 12.05
CA HIS A 189 5.27 -7.19 12.02
C HIS A 189 5.07 -7.72 10.59
N ILE A 190 4.49 -6.91 9.69
CA ILE A 190 4.33 -7.30 8.27
C ILE A 190 5.69 -7.48 7.60
N ASN A 191 6.63 -6.56 7.83
CA ASN A 191 7.96 -6.58 7.23
C ASN A 191 8.91 -7.60 7.86
N SER A 192 8.61 -8.09 9.05
CA SER A 192 9.36 -9.19 9.71
C SER A 192 8.79 -10.57 9.41
N THR A 193 7.82 -10.67 8.50
CA THR A 193 7.27 -11.96 8.08
C THR A 193 8.02 -12.46 6.84
N PRO A 194 8.68 -13.64 6.87
CA PRO A 194 9.40 -14.19 5.73
C PRO A 194 8.56 -14.33 4.47
N ARG A 195 9.15 -14.17 3.31
CA ARG A 195 8.50 -14.29 2.00
C ARG A 195 9.17 -15.36 1.15
N GLU A 196 8.38 -16.27 0.61
CA GLU A 196 8.86 -17.27 -0.34
C GLU A 196 9.54 -16.63 -1.57
N ILE A 197 8.95 -15.53 -2.08
CA ILE A 197 9.48 -14.79 -3.24
C ILE A 197 10.83 -14.08 -2.95
N LEU A 198 11.24 -14.00 -1.70
CA LEU A 198 12.52 -13.47 -1.23
C LEU A 198 13.43 -14.59 -0.69
N ASP A 199 13.23 -15.82 -1.17
CA ASP A 199 13.98 -17.01 -0.73
C ASP A 199 13.97 -17.20 0.80
N GLY A 200 12.85 -16.88 1.43
CA GLY A 200 12.64 -16.99 2.87
C GLY A 200 13.15 -15.80 3.68
N LYS A 201 13.77 -14.79 3.06
CA LYS A 201 14.14 -13.54 3.75
C LYS A 201 12.89 -12.75 4.13
N THR A 202 13.01 -11.92 5.16
CA THR A 202 11.99 -10.94 5.48
C THR A 202 12.13 -9.71 4.57
N PRO A 203 11.04 -8.95 4.31
CA PRO A 203 11.13 -7.66 3.63
C PRO A 203 12.07 -6.68 4.31
N TYR A 204 12.17 -6.74 5.65
CA TYR A 204 13.10 -5.92 6.41
C TYR A 204 14.56 -6.26 6.07
N ASP A 205 14.92 -7.55 6.06
CA ASP A 205 16.30 -8.00 5.76
C ASP A 205 16.67 -7.69 4.31
N ALA A 206 15.75 -7.94 3.36
CA ALA A 206 15.98 -7.60 1.96
C ALA A 206 16.22 -6.09 1.77
N ALA A 207 15.40 -5.25 2.40
CA ALA A 207 15.55 -3.80 2.33
C ALA A 207 16.81 -3.29 3.06
N LEU A 208 17.25 -3.98 4.12
CA LEU A 208 18.49 -3.65 4.79
C LEU A 208 19.71 -3.85 3.87
N GLU A 209 19.67 -4.90 3.04
CA GLU A 209 20.72 -5.19 2.07
C GLU A 209 20.76 -4.19 0.90
N THR A 210 19.58 -3.74 0.42
CA THR A 210 19.49 -2.89 -0.79
C THR A 210 19.42 -1.40 -0.49
N LEU A 211 18.59 -0.99 0.49
CA LEU A 211 18.36 0.42 0.83
C LEU A 211 19.26 0.92 1.98
N GLY A 212 19.78 0.00 2.80
CA GLY A 212 20.63 0.33 3.93
C GLY A 212 19.89 0.72 5.21
N GLU A 213 20.64 0.73 6.31
CA GLU A 213 20.10 0.94 7.66
C GLU A 213 19.53 2.35 7.87
N ASP A 214 20.15 3.37 7.29
CA ASP A 214 19.76 4.76 7.50
C ASP A 214 18.39 5.07 6.85
N VAL A 215 18.09 4.46 5.70
CA VAL A 215 16.77 4.53 5.07
C VAL A 215 15.70 3.86 5.95
N LEU A 216 16.00 2.68 6.48
CA LEU A 216 15.09 1.97 7.38
C LEU A 216 14.83 2.75 8.69
N LYS A 217 15.85 3.40 9.24
CA LYS A 217 15.71 4.33 10.38
C LYS A 217 14.84 5.54 10.03
N ALA A 218 15.01 6.12 8.84
CA ALA A 218 14.18 7.24 8.38
C ALA A 218 12.71 6.85 8.25
N PHE A 219 12.41 5.60 7.87
CA PHE A 219 11.07 5.01 7.88
C PHE A 219 10.58 4.65 9.27
N GLN A 220 11.45 4.67 10.29
CA GLN A 220 11.15 4.24 11.66
C GLN A 220 10.81 2.75 11.76
N LEU A 221 11.42 1.93 10.91
CA LEU A 221 11.24 0.49 10.91
C LEU A 221 12.18 -0.17 11.92
N LYS A 222 11.68 -1.27 12.51
CA LYS A 222 12.42 -2.12 13.42
C LYS A 222 12.10 -3.58 13.12
N PRO A 223 13.08 -4.49 13.14
CA PRO A 223 12.80 -5.91 13.01
C PRO A 223 12.08 -6.42 14.25
N ILE A 224 11.21 -7.40 14.06
CA ILE A 224 10.52 -8.13 15.12
C ILE A 224 11.08 -9.56 15.12
N SER A 225 11.38 -10.08 16.31
CA SER A 225 11.83 -11.48 16.46
C SER A 225 10.82 -12.44 15.84
N PRO A 226 11.24 -13.49 15.12
CA PRO A 226 10.34 -14.43 14.47
C PRO A 226 9.26 -15.00 15.42
N ASP A 227 9.61 -15.28 16.68
CA ASP A 227 8.71 -15.81 17.69
C ASP A 227 7.65 -14.79 18.17
N GLU A 228 7.89 -13.51 17.95
CA GLU A 228 7.00 -12.42 18.35
C GLU A 228 6.12 -11.91 17.22
N VAL A 229 6.36 -12.34 15.96
CA VAL A 229 5.57 -11.88 14.82
C VAL A 229 4.10 -12.26 14.99
N ASN A 230 3.24 -11.25 14.93
CA ASN A 230 1.80 -11.42 15.15
C ASN A 230 1.01 -10.67 14.08
N LEU A 231 0.28 -11.40 13.25
CA LEU A 231 -0.59 -10.85 12.20
C LEU A 231 -2.08 -11.00 12.54
N THR A 232 -2.44 -10.80 13.80
CA THR A 232 -3.83 -10.88 14.26
C THR A 232 -4.33 -9.53 14.79
N PRO A 233 -5.66 -9.31 14.87
CA PRO A 233 -6.22 -8.08 15.42
C PRO A 233 -5.83 -7.82 16.91
N LYS A 234 -5.34 -8.84 17.61
CA LYS A 234 -4.88 -8.71 19.00
C LYS A 234 -3.59 -7.89 19.13
N LEU A 235 -2.86 -7.66 18.03
CA LEU A 235 -1.65 -6.85 18.00
C LEU A 235 -1.94 -5.42 18.47
N ILE A 236 -3.09 -4.87 18.05
CA ILE A 236 -3.48 -3.51 18.41
C ILE A 236 -4.51 -3.56 19.53
N ARG A 237 -4.13 -3.03 20.69
CA ARG A 237 -5.05 -2.83 21.80
C ARG A 237 -5.83 -1.54 21.57
N PHE A 238 -6.99 -1.64 20.91
CA PHE A 238 -7.90 -0.51 20.86
C PHE A 238 -8.28 -0.11 22.28
N LYS A 239 -7.90 1.09 22.71
CA LYS A 239 -8.44 1.66 23.94
C LYS A 239 -9.95 1.80 23.74
N LYS A 240 -10.72 1.09 24.55
CA LYS A 240 -12.19 1.22 24.60
C LYS A 240 -12.59 2.58 25.13
#